data_cb8d7b9e8c5af7ef1a9f02c45e913c8c
#
_entry.id   cb8d7b9e8c5af7ef1a9f02c45e913c8c
#
_cell.length_a   1.000
_cell.length_b   1.000
_cell.length_c   1.000
_cell.angle_alpha   90.00
_cell.angle_beta   90.00
_cell.angle_gamma   90.00
#
_symmetry.space_group_name_H-M   'P 1'
#
loop_
_entity.id
_entity.type
_entity.pdbx_description
1 polymer ?
#
loop_
_entity_poly.entity_id
_entity_poly.type
_entity_poly.pdbx_seq_one_letter_code
_entity_poly.pdbx_strand_id
1 'polypeptide(L)'
;MLTLFCLLLSGTAGAAAYFFPVVVAGVGQTSQTVVVPPSRSPGVSATPTPAAAPGAPFTVLLLGSDDDGKNKSPLTQSMILVRVEPTTKHVTMLSIPRDLWLPLSTGESAKIDAAYAIGGPSAAIATVERNFQVHIDEYAWVGLKGLIKLIDRLGGVDLMVTNPVLDDEYPDDIDSGFLYGYRRVAVLPGAQHLDGSSALQYVRSRHNDINGDFGRSARQQQVLLAIKAKASTLNAADLPDIVDALKGNFKTSMGLDRVRSLLSVANGFDIANVKQVVLYAPTFTYYPGYYISGQSVVLPHWPQILAVTRANFP
;
A
#
# COMPACT_ATOMS: atom_id res chain seq x y z
N MET A 1 -1.16 -4.70 4.49
CA MET A 1 -1.01 -3.52 5.30
C MET A 1 -2.30 -2.95 5.83
N LEU A 2 -3.30 -2.74 5.03
CA LEU A 2 -4.69 -2.68 5.51
C LEU A 2 -4.95 -3.81 6.53
N THR A 3 -4.19 -4.88 6.49
CA THR A 3 -4.29 -6.08 7.32
C THR A 3 -3.62 -6.03 8.68
N LEU A 4 -2.49 -5.40 8.85
CA LEU A 4 -2.05 -5.07 10.22
C LEU A 4 -3.11 -4.16 10.86
N PHE A 5 -3.63 -3.26 10.10
CA PHE A 5 -4.76 -2.43 10.40
C PHE A 5 -6.03 -3.25 10.71
N CYS A 6 -6.37 -4.25 9.90
CA CYS A 6 -7.53 -5.10 10.13
C CYS A 6 -7.31 -6.18 11.19
N LEU A 7 -6.09 -6.71 11.33
CA LEU A 7 -5.73 -7.70 12.34
C LEU A 7 -5.79 -7.15 13.76
N LEU A 8 -5.34 -5.93 13.92
CA LEU A 8 -5.50 -5.22 15.18
C LEU A 8 -6.98 -4.87 15.46
N LEU A 9 -7.84 -4.99 14.46
CA LEU A 9 -9.25 -4.59 14.50
C LEU A 9 -10.24 -5.71 14.82
N SER A 10 -9.83 -6.98 14.81
CA SER A 10 -10.74 -8.12 15.01
C SER A 10 -10.80 -8.68 16.45
N GLY A 11 -9.97 -8.15 17.35
CA GLY A 11 -9.92 -8.63 18.73
C GLY A 11 -10.93 -7.97 19.66
N THR A 12 -11.57 -8.75 20.53
CA THR A 12 -12.36 -8.24 21.66
C THR A 12 -11.48 -7.54 22.69
N ALA A 13 -12.00 -6.55 23.42
CA ALA A 13 -11.24 -5.72 24.38
C ALA A 13 -10.43 -6.52 25.42
N GLY A 14 -10.84 -7.74 25.76
CA GLY A 14 -10.14 -8.61 26.71
C GLY A 14 -8.88 -9.27 26.13
N ALA A 15 -8.92 -9.65 24.87
CA ALA A 15 -7.77 -10.23 24.18
C ALA A 15 -6.71 -9.16 23.85
N ALA A 16 -7.13 -7.93 23.52
CA ALA A 16 -6.23 -6.81 23.32
C ALA A 16 -5.36 -6.53 24.55
N ALA A 17 -5.89 -6.65 25.77
CA ALA A 17 -5.14 -6.42 27.00
C ALA A 17 -4.08 -7.51 27.27
N TYR A 18 -4.34 -8.75 26.89
CA TYR A 18 -3.42 -9.87 27.13
C TYR A 18 -2.28 -9.91 26.10
N PHE A 19 -2.60 -9.68 24.83
CA PHE A 19 -1.60 -9.71 23.74
C PHE A 19 -0.95 -8.35 23.48
N PHE A 20 -1.43 -7.31 24.13
CA PHE A 20 -0.95 -5.97 23.98
C PHE A 20 0.60 -5.81 24.09
N PRO A 21 1.29 -6.40 25.09
CA PRO A 21 2.75 -6.29 25.19
C PRO A 21 3.48 -6.88 23.98
N VAL A 22 2.96 -7.98 23.40
CA VAL A 22 3.56 -8.67 22.25
C VAL A 22 3.39 -7.83 20.97
N VAL A 23 2.18 -7.30 20.78
CA VAL A 23 1.90 -6.39 19.65
C VAL A 23 2.74 -5.12 19.78
N VAL A 24 2.84 -4.55 20.99
CA VAL A 24 3.69 -3.37 21.27
C VAL A 24 5.15 -3.64 20.93
N ALA A 25 5.70 -4.77 21.35
CA ALA A 25 7.09 -5.12 21.05
C ALA A 25 7.32 -5.32 19.55
N GLY A 26 6.37 -5.96 18.86
CA GLY A 26 6.43 -6.18 17.41
C GLY A 26 6.33 -4.88 16.61
N VAL A 27 5.39 -4.01 16.93
CA VAL A 27 5.22 -2.69 16.28
C VAL A 27 6.41 -1.78 16.63
N GLY A 28 6.89 -1.80 17.88
CA GLY A 28 8.08 -1.03 18.28
C GLY A 28 9.36 -1.42 17.51
N GLN A 29 9.50 -2.69 17.11
CA GLN A 29 10.63 -3.14 16.30
C GLN A 29 10.48 -2.82 14.80
N THR A 30 9.24 -2.68 14.33
CA THR A 30 8.93 -2.36 12.91
C THR A 30 8.72 -0.87 12.68
N SER A 31 8.38 -0.11 13.73
CA SER A 31 8.23 1.34 13.65
C SER A 31 9.60 1.99 13.52
N GLN A 32 9.93 2.49 12.35
CA GLN A 32 10.98 3.49 12.22
C GLN A 32 10.30 4.85 12.40
N THR A 33 10.66 5.55 13.46
CA THR A 33 10.25 6.94 13.63
C THR A 33 10.94 7.76 12.54
N VAL A 34 10.33 7.82 11.38
CA VAL A 34 10.73 8.80 10.38
C VAL A 34 10.17 10.11 10.88
N VAL A 35 11.05 10.96 11.39
CA VAL A 35 10.74 12.37 11.56
C VAL A 35 10.52 12.89 10.14
N VAL A 36 9.27 12.91 9.69
CA VAL A 36 8.89 13.61 8.45
C VAL A 36 9.15 15.08 8.74
N PRO A 37 10.18 15.71 8.14
CA PRO A 37 10.32 17.15 8.30
C PRO A 37 9.07 17.75 7.69
N PRO A 38 8.35 18.63 8.40
CA PRO A 38 7.21 19.29 7.82
C PRO A 38 7.65 19.96 6.54
N SER A 39 6.88 19.78 5.46
CA SER A 39 7.08 20.49 4.21
C SER A 39 7.02 21.98 4.50
N ARG A 40 8.17 22.65 4.59
CA ARG A 40 8.27 24.04 4.99
C ARG A 40 8.73 24.95 3.87
N SER A 41 7.95 25.98 3.70
CA SER A 41 8.52 27.27 3.32
C SER A 41 9.50 27.74 4.41
N PRO A 42 10.64 28.37 4.09
CA PRO A 42 11.62 28.80 5.08
C PRO A 42 10.98 29.83 6.03
N GLY A 43 10.90 29.53 7.32
CA GLY A 43 10.57 30.53 8.32
C GLY A 43 9.59 30.18 9.43
N VAL A 44 9.03 28.96 9.50
CA VAL A 44 8.08 28.62 10.59
C VAL A 44 8.68 27.57 11.52
N SER A 45 8.74 27.92 12.80
CA SER A 45 9.20 27.05 13.89
C SER A 45 8.25 25.86 14.09
N ALA A 46 8.79 24.64 14.25
CA ALA A 46 7.98 23.45 14.41
C ALA A 46 7.24 23.45 15.74
N THR A 47 5.94 23.62 15.70
CA THR A 47 5.06 23.14 16.76
C THR A 47 4.79 21.64 16.50
N PRO A 48 4.95 20.73 17.47
CA PRO A 48 4.57 19.34 17.27
C PRO A 48 3.09 19.29 16.91
N THR A 49 2.76 18.63 15.81
CA THR A 49 1.36 18.41 15.41
C THR A 49 0.68 17.62 16.53
N PRO A 50 -0.41 18.10 17.12
CA PRO A 50 -1.14 17.37 18.15
C PRO A 50 -1.54 15.99 17.60
N ALA A 51 -1.45 14.96 18.42
CA ALA A 51 -1.97 13.64 18.06
C ALA A 51 -3.44 13.82 17.64
N ALA A 52 -3.77 13.39 16.42
CA ALA A 52 -5.11 13.55 15.89
C ALA A 52 -6.14 12.93 16.84
N ALA A 53 -7.23 13.64 17.10
CA ALA A 53 -8.27 13.21 18.02
C ALA A 53 -8.80 11.81 17.64
N PRO A 54 -9.16 10.96 18.61
CA PRO A 54 -9.79 9.69 18.31
C PRO A 54 -11.01 9.89 17.42
N GLY A 55 -11.05 9.20 16.27
CA GLY A 55 -12.14 9.33 15.30
C GLY A 55 -11.94 10.41 14.22
N ALA A 56 -10.86 11.18 14.25
CA ALA A 56 -10.54 12.12 13.16
C ALA A 56 -10.19 11.35 11.86
N PRO A 57 -10.63 11.86 10.69
CA PRO A 57 -10.20 11.33 9.41
C PRO A 57 -8.68 11.41 9.25
N PHE A 58 -8.08 10.44 8.56
CA PHE A 58 -6.63 10.44 8.30
C PHE A 58 -6.30 9.75 6.97
N THR A 59 -5.14 10.08 6.43
CA THR A 59 -4.65 9.56 5.16
C THR A 59 -3.38 8.73 5.37
N VAL A 60 -3.34 7.54 4.79
CA VAL A 60 -2.19 6.64 4.82
C VAL A 60 -1.65 6.44 3.42
N LEU A 61 -0.34 6.54 3.25
CA LEU A 61 0.34 6.13 2.02
C LEU A 61 0.80 4.66 2.16
N LEU A 62 0.18 3.78 1.40
CA LEU A 62 0.57 2.38 1.30
C LEU A 62 1.62 2.21 0.21
N LEU A 63 2.74 1.59 0.55
CA LEU A 63 3.87 1.34 -0.34
C LEU A 63 4.15 -0.16 -0.40
N GLY A 64 4.00 -0.77 -1.57
CA GLY A 64 4.47 -2.12 -1.86
C GLY A 64 5.79 -2.03 -2.60
N SER A 65 6.83 -2.72 -2.16
CA SER A 65 8.16 -2.63 -2.75
C SER A 65 8.67 -4.00 -3.19
N ASP A 66 9.53 -4.01 -4.21
CA ASP A 66 10.27 -5.19 -4.66
C ASP A 66 11.50 -5.51 -3.80
N ASP A 67 11.54 -4.97 -2.57
CA ASP A 67 12.59 -5.30 -1.62
C ASP A 67 12.46 -6.76 -1.16
N ASP A 68 13.38 -7.58 -1.64
CA ASP A 68 13.58 -8.96 -1.22
C ASP A 68 14.68 -9.10 -0.14
N GLY A 69 15.18 -7.96 0.38
CA GLY A 69 16.32 -7.87 1.29
C GLY A 69 17.68 -7.92 0.59
N LYS A 70 17.73 -8.05 -0.74
CA LYS A 70 18.97 -8.08 -1.54
C LYS A 70 19.16 -6.79 -2.36
N ASN A 71 18.05 -6.13 -2.73
CA ASN A 71 18.08 -4.90 -3.49
C ASN A 71 18.42 -3.71 -2.58
N LYS A 72 19.50 -2.98 -2.90
CA LYS A 72 19.94 -1.81 -2.13
C LYS A 72 19.06 -0.56 -2.35
N SER A 73 18.31 -0.52 -3.43
CA SER A 73 17.45 0.62 -3.80
C SER A 73 16.11 0.11 -4.37
N PRO A 74 15.26 -0.48 -3.51
CA PRO A 74 14.02 -1.08 -3.95
C PRO A 74 13.04 -0.01 -4.45
N LEU A 75 12.50 -0.23 -5.65
CA LEU A 75 11.45 0.61 -6.23
C LEU A 75 10.08 0.28 -5.62
N THR A 76 9.21 1.27 -5.55
CA THR A 76 7.82 1.03 -5.12
C THR A 76 6.98 0.52 -6.28
N GLN A 77 6.59 -0.74 -6.21
CA GLN A 77 5.76 -1.40 -7.24
C GLN A 77 4.28 -1.07 -7.10
N SER A 78 3.86 -0.63 -5.92
CA SER A 78 2.50 -0.21 -5.61
C SER A 78 2.53 1.03 -4.73
N MET A 79 1.72 2.02 -5.07
CA MET A 79 1.52 3.25 -4.30
C MET A 79 0.03 3.52 -4.22
N ILE A 80 -0.54 3.45 -3.02
CA ILE A 80 -1.98 3.65 -2.81
C ILE A 80 -2.18 4.65 -1.67
N LEU A 81 -2.85 5.77 -1.95
CA LEU A 81 -3.40 6.63 -0.92
C LEU A 81 -4.69 6.02 -0.37
N VAL A 82 -4.80 5.96 0.94
CA VAL A 82 -6.00 5.48 1.64
C VAL A 82 -6.47 6.55 2.60
N ARG A 83 -7.62 7.13 2.33
CA ARG A 83 -8.34 8.00 3.26
C ARG A 83 -9.30 7.18 4.09
N VAL A 84 -9.19 7.30 5.39
CA VAL A 84 -10.08 6.62 6.35
C VAL A 84 -10.89 7.67 7.07
N GLU A 85 -12.19 7.53 7.03
CA GLU A 85 -13.15 8.36 7.75
C GLU A 85 -13.86 7.52 8.84
N PRO A 86 -13.34 7.50 10.05
CA PRO A 86 -13.84 6.61 11.10
C PRO A 86 -15.30 6.83 11.45
N THR A 87 -15.75 8.09 11.47
CA THR A 87 -17.12 8.47 11.86
C THR A 87 -18.16 8.00 10.85
N THR A 88 -17.88 8.17 9.57
CA THR A 88 -18.79 7.76 8.47
C THR A 88 -18.57 6.31 8.03
N LYS A 89 -17.53 5.67 8.56
CA LYS A 89 -17.07 4.34 8.15
C LYS A 89 -16.84 4.24 6.64
N HIS A 90 -16.29 5.31 6.06
CA HIS A 90 -15.96 5.39 4.64
C HIS A 90 -14.46 5.27 4.41
N VAL A 91 -14.07 4.55 3.36
CA VAL A 91 -12.67 4.43 2.94
C VAL A 91 -12.58 4.77 1.46
N THR A 92 -11.65 5.66 1.11
CA THR A 92 -11.29 5.90 -0.28
C THR A 92 -9.88 5.40 -0.54
N MET A 93 -9.70 4.58 -1.58
CA MET A 93 -8.40 4.12 -2.06
C MET A 93 -8.13 4.76 -3.42
N LEU A 94 -6.96 5.40 -3.58
CA LEU A 94 -6.50 5.97 -4.84
C LEU A 94 -5.15 5.38 -5.21
N SER A 95 -5.11 4.56 -6.28
CA SER A 95 -3.87 3.99 -6.80
C SER A 95 -3.16 4.97 -7.71
N ILE A 96 -1.88 5.21 -7.40
CA ILE A 96 -0.97 6.07 -8.17
C ILE A 96 -0.12 5.16 -9.07
N PRO A 97 -0.12 5.36 -10.41
CA PRO A 97 0.73 4.60 -11.32
C PRO A 97 2.20 4.82 -10.99
N ARG A 98 2.95 3.74 -10.81
CA ARG A 98 4.38 3.80 -10.45
C ARG A 98 5.25 4.49 -11.52
N ASP A 99 4.85 4.37 -12.79
CA ASP A 99 5.55 4.94 -13.95
C ASP A 99 5.19 6.41 -14.22
N LEU A 100 4.44 7.05 -13.31
CA LEU A 100 4.07 8.46 -13.42
C LEU A 100 5.31 9.34 -13.31
N TRP A 101 5.59 10.10 -14.38
CA TRP A 101 6.72 11.01 -14.46
C TRP A 101 6.38 12.37 -13.88
N LEU A 102 7.12 12.78 -12.86
CA LEU A 102 6.85 14.03 -12.14
C LEU A 102 8.10 14.52 -11.39
N PRO A 103 8.10 15.77 -10.90
CA PRO A 103 9.16 16.29 -10.04
C PRO A 103 9.14 15.56 -8.69
N LEU A 104 10.24 14.92 -8.32
CA LEU A 104 10.41 14.33 -7.01
C LEU A 104 10.73 15.41 -5.95
N SER A 105 10.46 15.11 -4.69
CA SER A 105 10.84 16.01 -3.58
C SER A 105 12.35 16.19 -3.44
N THR A 106 13.13 15.28 -4.01
CA THR A 106 14.60 15.31 -4.06
C THR A 106 15.17 16.29 -5.10
N GLY A 107 14.32 16.90 -5.94
CA GLY A 107 14.68 17.95 -6.89
C GLY A 107 14.74 17.53 -8.35
N GLU A 108 14.89 16.25 -8.64
CA GLU A 108 14.89 15.70 -10.00
C GLU A 108 13.50 15.29 -10.46
N SER A 109 13.29 15.22 -11.78
CA SER A 109 12.08 14.58 -12.35
C SER A 109 12.40 13.15 -12.73
N ALA A 110 11.57 12.22 -12.23
CA ALA A 110 11.70 10.79 -12.50
C ALA A 110 10.33 10.10 -12.41
N LYS A 111 10.30 8.79 -12.61
CA LYS A 111 9.15 7.98 -12.24
C LYS A 111 8.94 8.06 -10.73
N ILE A 112 7.69 8.15 -10.30
CA ILE A 112 7.35 8.32 -8.88
C ILE A 112 7.83 7.14 -8.01
N ASP A 113 7.97 5.94 -8.57
CA ASP A 113 8.47 4.75 -7.88
C ASP A 113 9.91 4.90 -7.36
N ALA A 114 10.71 5.78 -8.00
CA ALA A 114 12.08 6.07 -7.58
C ALA A 114 12.16 6.92 -6.30
N ALA A 115 11.11 7.64 -5.92
CA ALA A 115 11.12 8.52 -4.76
C ALA A 115 11.51 7.79 -3.46
N TYR A 116 10.96 6.59 -3.25
CA TYR A 116 11.30 5.76 -2.08
C TYR A 116 12.76 5.26 -2.13
N ALA A 117 13.21 4.82 -3.30
CA ALA A 117 14.57 4.30 -3.49
C ALA A 117 15.64 5.36 -3.23
N ILE A 118 15.35 6.64 -3.57
CA ILE A 118 16.30 7.76 -3.43
C ILE A 118 16.32 8.29 -1.99
N GLY A 119 15.18 8.49 -1.35
CA GLY A 119 15.10 9.16 -0.05
C GLY A 119 14.17 8.52 0.95
N GLY A 120 13.84 7.23 0.78
CA GLY A 120 13.02 6.48 1.72
C GLY A 120 11.57 6.96 1.80
N PRO A 121 10.88 6.61 2.89
CA PRO A 121 9.47 6.96 3.07
C PRO A 121 9.23 8.47 3.06
N SER A 122 10.14 9.26 3.63
CA SER A 122 10.01 10.73 3.68
C SER A 122 9.98 11.34 2.28
N ALA A 123 10.84 10.88 1.37
CA ALA A 123 10.86 11.38 0.00
C ALA A 123 9.62 10.93 -0.78
N ALA A 124 9.14 9.71 -0.57
CA ALA A 124 7.91 9.22 -1.19
C ALA A 124 6.69 10.04 -0.72
N ILE A 125 6.55 10.27 0.60
CA ILE A 125 5.49 11.09 1.18
C ILE A 125 5.54 12.51 0.61
N ALA A 126 6.67 13.20 0.76
CA ALA A 126 6.81 14.58 0.31
C ALA A 126 6.59 14.74 -1.22
N THR A 127 6.97 13.74 -2.01
CA THR A 127 6.70 13.73 -3.45
C THR A 127 5.20 13.63 -3.73
N VAL A 128 4.49 12.75 -3.03
CA VAL A 128 3.04 12.60 -3.21
C VAL A 128 2.31 13.85 -2.70
N GLU A 129 2.59 14.32 -1.50
CA GLU A 129 1.95 15.52 -0.94
C GLU A 129 2.08 16.75 -1.85
N ARG A 130 3.32 16.99 -2.34
CA ARG A 130 3.61 18.14 -3.21
C ARG A 130 2.85 18.09 -4.52
N ASN A 131 2.84 16.94 -5.20
CA ASN A 131 2.27 16.83 -6.54
C ASN A 131 0.75 16.64 -6.54
N PHE A 132 0.22 15.90 -5.56
CA PHE A 132 -1.20 15.57 -5.48
C PHE A 132 -2.01 16.54 -4.60
N GLN A 133 -1.34 17.46 -3.91
CA GLN A 133 -1.94 18.44 -2.99
C GLN A 133 -2.79 17.77 -1.91
N VAL A 134 -2.27 16.72 -1.32
CA VAL A 134 -2.88 15.97 -0.22
C VAL A 134 -1.98 16.01 1.00
N HIS A 135 -2.55 15.81 2.19
CA HIS A 135 -1.77 15.58 3.39
C HIS A 135 -1.75 14.09 3.73
N ILE A 136 -0.58 13.56 4.12
CA ILE A 136 -0.36 12.17 4.50
C ILE A 136 0.02 12.11 5.96
N ASP A 137 -0.89 11.60 6.78
CA ASP A 137 -0.68 11.46 8.23
C ASP A 137 0.30 10.33 8.54
N GLU A 138 0.18 9.22 7.81
CA GLU A 138 0.92 7.99 8.11
C GLU A 138 1.35 7.30 6.82
N TYR A 139 2.39 6.48 6.93
CA TYR A 139 2.73 5.56 5.85
C TYR A 139 2.81 4.12 6.36
N ALA A 140 2.82 3.26 5.38
CA ALA A 140 3.18 1.92 5.65
C ALA A 140 3.68 1.20 4.41
N TRP A 141 4.75 0.47 4.58
CA TRP A 141 5.54 -0.20 3.58
C TRP A 141 5.57 -1.70 3.82
N VAL A 142 5.44 -2.48 2.73
CA VAL A 142 5.55 -3.93 2.74
C VAL A 142 6.40 -4.40 1.57
N GLY A 143 7.38 -5.27 1.84
CA GLY A 143 8.15 -5.98 0.81
C GLY A 143 7.39 -7.19 0.26
N LEU A 144 7.83 -7.73 -0.89
CA LEU A 144 7.17 -8.87 -1.56
C LEU A 144 7.05 -10.09 -0.65
N LYS A 145 8.13 -10.45 0.07
CA LYS A 145 8.11 -11.56 1.04
C LYS A 145 7.19 -11.30 2.22
N GLY A 146 7.02 -10.04 2.60
CA GLY A 146 6.07 -9.65 3.65
C GLY A 146 4.62 -9.91 3.22
N LEU A 147 4.29 -9.62 1.98
CA LEU A 147 2.96 -9.90 1.43
C LEU A 147 2.66 -11.40 1.40
N ILE A 148 3.60 -12.22 0.90
CA ILE A 148 3.47 -13.69 0.88
C ILE A 148 3.20 -14.20 2.30
N LYS A 149 4.11 -13.92 3.23
CA LYS A 149 4.00 -14.40 4.62
C LYS A 149 2.70 -13.97 5.29
N LEU A 150 2.25 -12.75 5.03
CA LEU A 150 1.01 -12.24 5.55
C LEU A 150 -0.18 -13.07 5.06
N ILE A 151 -0.29 -13.25 3.76
CA ILE A 151 -1.41 -13.97 3.13
C ILE A 151 -1.40 -15.44 3.57
N ASP A 152 -0.23 -16.09 3.64
CA ASP A 152 -0.11 -17.47 4.11
C ASP A 152 -0.53 -17.61 5.58
N ARG A 153 -0.18 -16.64 6.44
CA ARG A 153 -0.63 -16.64 7.85
C ARG A 153 -2.14 -16.41 8.00
N LEU A 154 -2.76 -15.73 7.04
CA LEU A 154 -4.21 -15.60 6.96
C LEU A 154 -4.89 -16.89 6.46
N GLY A 155 -4.13 -17.90 6.06
CA GLY A 155 -4.65 -19.12 5.42
C GLY A 155 -5.12 -18.85 3.99
N GLY A 156 -4.49 -17.93 3.29
CA GLY A 156 -4.88 -17.49 1.94
C GLY A 156 -5.95 -16.41 1.94
N VAL A 157 -6.29 -15.94 0.75
CA VAL A 157 -7.35 -14.94 0.51
C VAL A 157 -8.33 -15.43 -0.55
N ASP A 158 -9.62 -15.16 -0.32
CA ASP A 158 -10.69 -15.49 -1.23
C ASP A 158 -11.14 -14.24 -1.97
N LEU A 159 -11.16 -14.28 -3.31
CA LEU A 159 -11.60 -13.15 -4.12
C LEU A 159 -12.24 -13.59 -5.44
N MET A 160 -13.07 -12.71 -5.99
CA MET A 160 -13.62 -12.88 -7.34
C MET A 160 -12.64 -12.25 -8.34
N VAL A 161 -11.93 -13.06 -9.09
CA VAL A 161 -11.00 -12.60 -10.13
C VAL A 161 -11.80 -12.08 -11.32
N THR A 162 -11.83 -10.77 -11.48
CA THR A 162 -12.47 -10.07 -12.60
C THR A 162 -11.48 -9.67 -13.70
N ASN A 163 -10.18 -9.62 -13.36
CA ASN A 163 -9.09 -9.33 -14.27
C ASN A 163 -8.07 -10.48 -14.22
N PRO A 164 -8.30 -11.57 -15.00
CA PRO A 164 -7.45 -12.76 -14.97
C PRO A 164 -6.03 -12.46 -15.44
N VAL A 165 -5.09 -13.31 -15.05
CA VAL A 165 -3.68 -13.22 -15.39
C VAL A 165 -3.26 -14.46 -16.15
N LEU A 166 -2.58 -14.25 -17.28
CA LEU A 166 -1.79 -15.25 -17.98
C LEU A 166 -0.47 -14.58 -18.40
N ASP A 167 0.60 -14.85 -17.65
CA ASP A 167 1.88 -14.17 -17.82
C ASP A 167 2.98 -15.23 -18.04
N ASP A 168 3.55 -15.26 -19.23
CA ASP A 168 4.60 -16.20 -19.62
C ASP A 168 6.00 -15.71 -19.22
N GLU A 169 6.12 -14.45 -18.84
CA GLU A 169 7.37 -13.77 -18.50
C GLU A 169 7.36 -13.24 -17.06
N TYR A 170 6.68 -13.97 -16.15
CA TYR A 170 6.67 -13.62 -14.73
C TYR A 170 8.08 -13.87 -14.13
N PRO A 171 8.69 -12.87 -13.46
CA PRO A 171 10.00 -13.05 -12.84
C PRO A 171 9.99 -14.12 -11.75
N ASP A 172 10.90 -15.10 -11.83
CA ASP A 172 11.02 -16.21 -10.88
C ASP A 172 12.04 -15.94 -9.75
N ASP A 173 12.23 -14.67 -9.42
CA ASP A 173 13.23 -14.19 -8.49
C ASP A 173 12.87 -14.43 -7.01
N ILE A 174 11.59 -14.43 -6.68
CA ILE A 174 11.10 -14.58 -5.30
C ILE A 174 10.86 -16.04 -4.94
N ASP A 175 10.18 -16.80 -5.81
CA ASP A 175 9.80 -18.18 -5.53
C ASP A 175 11.02 -19.13 -5.61
N SER A 176 11.78 -19.08 -6.69
CA SER A 176 12.96 -19.94 -6.87
C SER A 176 14.27 -19.28 -6.42
N GLY A 177 14.28 -17.94 -6.28
CA GLY A 177 15.49 -17.17 -6.06
C GLY A 177 16.37 -17.01 -7.30
N PHE A 178 15.88 -17.39 -8.47
CA PHE A 178 16.61 -17.28 -9.74
C PHE A 178 16.37 -15.90 -10.35
N LEU A 179 17.28 -14.97 -10.12
CA LEU A 179 17.15 -13.53 -10.43
C LEU A 179 16.86 -13.19 -11.90
N TYR A 180 17.24 -14.06 -12.82
CA TYR A 180 17.08 -13.86 -14.26
C TYR A 180 16.14 -14.87 -14.91
N GLY A 181 15.45 -15.67 -14.09
CA GLY A 181 14.49 -16.66 -14.55
C GLY A 181 13.11 -16.07 -14.77
N TYR A 182 12.39 -16.67 -15.68
CA TYR A 182 10.97 -16.40 -15.92
C TYR A 182 10.18 -17.71 -15.81
N ARG A 183 8.95 -17.59 -15.36
CA ARG A 183 8.00 -18.71 -15.30
C ARG A 183 6.65 -18.29 -15.83
N ARG A 184 5.91 -19.26 -16.33
CA ARG A 184 4.50 -19.04 -16.66
C ARG A 184 3.67 -19.08 -15.41
N VAL A 185 2.80 -18.06 -15.24
CA VAL A 185 1.80 -18.00 -14.17
C VAL A 185 0.43 -17.76 -14.77
N ALA A 186 -0.61 -18.33 -14.14
CA ALA A 186 -1.99 -18.14 -14.55
C ALA A 186 -2.86 -18.00 -13.30
N VAL A 187 -3.73 -16.97 -13.28
CA VAL A 187 -4.81 -16.83 -12.30
C VAL A 187 -6.11 -16.71 -13.08
N LEU A 188 -6.95 -17.73 -12.98
CA LEU A 188 -8.15 -17.86 -13.79
C LEU A 188 -9.27 -16.92 -13.30
N PRO A 189 -10.23 -16.55 -14.17
CA PRO A 189 -11.37 -15.74 -13.77
C PRO A 189 -12.31 -16.52 -12.84
N GLY A 190 -13.12 -15.78 -12.08
CA GLY A 190 -14.10 -16.35 -11.17
C GLY A 190 -13.63 -16.39 -9.71
N ALA A 191 -14.32 -17.16 -8.89
CA ALA A 191 -13.97 -17.33 -7.48
C ALA A 191 -12.66 -18.11 -7.34
N GLN A 192 -11.66 -17.52 -6.66
CA GLN A 192 -10.34 -18.09 -6.44
C GLN A 192 -9.96 -17.99 -4.98
N HIS A 193 -9.29 -19.02 -4.49
CA HIS A 193 -8.54 -19.00 -3.24
C HIS A 193 -7.05 -18.89 -3.56
N LEU A 194 -6.39 -17.83 -3.14
CA LEU A 194 -5.00 -17.55 -3.43
C LEU A 194 -4.16 -17.64 -2.14
N ASP A 195 -3.12 -18.46 -2.16
CA ASP A 195 -2.04 -18.42 -1.17
C ASP A 195 -1.16 -17.18 -1.38
N GLY A 196 -0.14 -16.99 -0.55
CA GLY A 196 0.72 -15.82 -0.62
C GLY A 196 1.47 -15.71 -1.95
N SER A 197 1.98 -16.83 -2.50
CA SER A 197 2.69 -16.84 -3.77
C SER A 197 1.75 -16.53 -4.95
N SER A 198 0.60 -17.17 -5.01
CA SER A 198 -0.41 -16.94 -6.06
C SER A 198 -0.98 -15.51 -6.00
N ALA A 199 -1.19 -14.98 -4.80
CA ALA A 199 -1.62 -13.60 -4.63
C ALA A 199 -0.54 -12.60 -5.07
N LEU A 200 0.76 -12.87 -4.77
CA LEU A 200 1.86 -12.07 -5.28
C LEU A 200 1.91 -12.12 -6.81
N GLN A 201 1.80 -13.29 -7.42
CA GLN A 201 1.75 -13.46 -8.87
C GLN A 201 0.61 -12.62 -9.46
N TYR A 202 -0.58 -12.67 -8.86
CA TYR A 202 -1.75 -11.91 -9.30
C TYR A 202 -1.54 -10.40 -9.28
N VAL A 203 -0.93 -9.85 -8.23
CA VAL A 203 -0.72 -8.40 -8.09
C VAL A 203 0.54 -7.89 -8.76
N ARG A 204 1.47 -8.77 -9.17
CA ARG A 204 2.76 -8.38 -9.75
C ARG A 204 2.82 -8.55 -11.27
N SER A 205 2.07 -9.50 -11.84
CA SER A 205 2.04 -9.78 -13.28
C SER A 205 1.67 -8.56 -14.11
N ARG A 206 2.30 -8.43 -15.28
CA ARG A 206 2.11 -7.30 -16.19
C ARG A 206 1.92 -7.71 -17.64
N HIS A 207 2.57 -8.81 -18.07
CA HIS A 207 2.50 -9.27 -19.44
C HIS A 207 1.12 -9.84 -19.75
N ASN A 208 0.67 -9.62 -20.98
CA ASN A 208 -0.64 -10.06 -21.48
C ASN A 208 -1.86 -9.51 -20.72
N ASP A 209 -1.69 -8.51 -19.86
CA ASP A 209 -2.83 -7.80 -19.26
C ASP A 209 -3.39 -6.77 -20.25
N ILE A 210 -4.66 -6.90 -20.61
CA ILE A 210 -5.34 -5.99 -21.55
C ILE A 210 -5.28 -4.53 -21.06
N ASN A 211 -5.31 -4.33 -19.72
CA ASN A 211 -5.27 -3.01 -19.09
C ASN A 211 -3.85 -2.63 -18.63
N GLY A 212 -2.84 -3.46 -18.90
CA GLY A 212 -1.45 -3.19 -18.53
C GLY A 212 -1.24 -2.90 -17.04
N ASP A 213 -0.48 -1.88 -16.74
CA ASP A 213 -0.18 -1.46 -15.35
C ASP A 213 -1.41 -0.96 -14.57
N PHE A 214 -2.45 -0.51 -15.27
CA PHE A 214 -3.70 -0.10 -14.61
C PHE A 214 -4.51 -1.31 -14.13
N GLY A 215 -4.52 -2.39 -14.91
CA GLY A 215 -5.09 -3.68 -14.49
C GLY A 215 -4.39 -4.22 -13.25
N ARG A 216 -3.06 -4.11 -13.18
CA ARG A 216 -2.29 -4.44 -11.99
C ARG A 216 -2.71 -3.61 -10.76
N SER A 217 -2.91 -2.31 -10.91
CA SER A 217 -3.37 -1.45 -9.81
C SER A 217 -4.74 -1.86 -9.28
N ALA A 218 -5.66 -2.24 -10.16
CA ALA A 218 -6.97 -2.75 -9.76
C ALA A 218 -6.86 -4.09 -9.01
N ARG A 219 -6.01 -5.02 -9.48
CA ARG A 219 -5.76 -6.29 -8.78
C ARG A 219 -5.15 -6.08 -7.39
N GLN A 220 -4.25 -5.12 -7.23
CA GLN A 220 -3.68 -4.75 -5.93
C GLN A 220 -4.77 -4.30 -4.95
N GLN A 221 -5.71 -3.48 -5.39
CA GLN A 221 -6.85 -3.08 -4.55
C GLN A 221 -7.76 -4.27 -4.22
N GLN A 222 -8.03 -5.17 -5.17
CA GLN A 222 -8.82 -6.39 -4.91
C GLN A 222 -8.18 -7.26 -3.82
N VAL A 223 -6.88 -7.52 -3.91
CA VAL A 223 -6.17 -8.32 -2.90
C VAL A 223 -6.18 -7.60 -1.54
N LEU A 224 -6.01 -6.29 -1.46
CA LEU A 224 -6.12 -5.55 -0.21
C LEU A 224 -7.51 -5.71 0.44
N LEU A 225 -8.58 -5.68 -0.35
CA LEU A 225 -9.94 -5.91 0.17
C LEU A 225 -10.15 -7.35 0.63
N ALA A 226 -9.63 -8.34 -0.11
CA ALA A 226 -9.69 -9.73 0.26
C ALA A 226 -8.90 -10.02 1.56
N ILE A 227 -7.72 -9.43 1.69
CA ILE A 227 -6.94 -9.45 2.92
C ILE A 227 -7.75 -8.84 4.08
N LYS A 228 -8.42 -7.68 3.88
CA LYS A 228 -9.30 -7.08 4.91
C LYS A 228 -10.42 -8.03 5.30
N ALA A 229 -11.10 -8.63 4.33
CA ALA A 229 -12.19 -9.56 4.59
C ALA A 229 -11.71 -10.76 5.42
N LYS A 230 -10.58 -11.37 5.07
CA LYS A 230 -9.99 -12.50 5.78
C LYS A 230 -9.54 -12.11 7.19
N ALA A 231 -8.92 -10.94 7.33
CA ALA A 231 -8.47 -10.44 8.63
C ALA A 231 -9.62 -10.23 9.64
N SER A 232 -10.82 -9.91 9.17
CA SER A 232 -11.99 -9.76 10.04
C SER A 232 -12.48 -11.09 10.66
N THR A 233 -12.00 -12.23 10.17
CA THR A 233 -12.33 -13.57 10.72
C THR A 233 -11.33 -14.11 11.73
N LEU A 234 -10.22 -13.38 11.96
CA LEU A 234 -9.15 -13.80 12.86
C LEU A 234 -9.49 -13.58 14.32
N ASN A 235 -8.91 -14.45 15.15
CA ASN A 235 -8.94 -14.31 16.58
C ASN A 235 -7.72 -13.52 17.09
N ALA A 236 -7.82 -12.94 18.27
CA ALA A 236 -6.72 -12.23 18.89
C ALA A 236 -5.49 -13.14 19.15
N ALA A 237 -5.69 -14.44 19.28
CA ALA A 237 -4.61 -15.41 19.44
C ALA A 237 -3.70 -15.53 18.20
N ASP A 238 -4.19 -15.17 17.01
CA ASP A 238 -3.45 -15.26 15.75
C ASP A 238 -2.51 -14.05 15.53
N LEU A 239 -2.72 -12.96 16.29
CA LEU A 239 -2.01 -11.70 16.10
C LEU A 239 -0.49 -11.81 16.31
N PRO A 240 0.04 -12.48 17.36
CA PRO A 240 1.48 -12.60 17.58
C PRO A 240 2.20 -13.23 16.40
N ASP A 241 1.63 -14.30 15.83
CA ASP A 241 2.21 -15.02 14.69
C ASP A 241 2.29 -14.17 13.43
N ILE A 242 1.30 -13.30 13.23
CA ILE A 242 1.26 -12.39 12.09
C ILE A 242 2.26 -11.26 12.25
N VAL A 243 2.36 -10.69 13.44
CA VAL A 243 3.38 -9.68 13.74
C VAL A 243 4.78 -10.26 13.54
N ASP A 244 5.01 -11.50 14.01
CA ASP A 244 6.30 -12.16 13.83
C ASP A 244 6.61 -12.45 12.36
N ALA A 245 5.65 -12.91 11.59
CA ALA A 245 5.80 -13.15 10.15
C ALA A 245 6.17 -11.88 9.37
N LEU A 246 5.71 -10.71 9.83
CA LEU A 246 5.96 -9.43 9.20
C LEU A 246 7.30 -8.78 9.58
N LYS A 247 7.98 -9.27 10.63
CA LYS A 247 9.29 -8.72 11.04
C LYS A 247 10.26 -8.61 9.88
N GLY A 248 10.88 -7.43 9.76
CA GLY A 248 11.86 -7.13 8.71
C GLY A 248 11.26 -6.91 7.31
N ASN A 249 9.98 -7.24 7.09
CA ASN A 249 9.31 -7.08 5.80
C ASN A 249 8.21 -6.01 5.82
N PHE A 250 8.11 -5.27 6.92
CA PHE A 250 7.09 -4.26 7.16
C PHE A 250 7.68 -3.06 7.90
N LYS A 251 7.32 -1.85 7.48
CA LYS A 251 7.71 -0.58 8.12
C LYS A 251 6.51 0.36 8.16
N THR A 252 6.34 1.12 9.23
CA THR A 252 5.25 2.09 9.37
C THR A 252 5.62 3.22 10.30
N SER A 253 5.02 4.40 10.10
CA SER A 253 5.05 5.52 11.04
C SER A 253 3.97 5.43 12.10
N MET A 254 2.97 4.56 11.93
CA MET A 254 1.85 4.46 12.86
C MET A 254 2.30 4.04 14.25
N GLY A 255 2.08 4.92 15.21
CA GLY A 255 2.27 4.62 16.62
C GLY A 255 1.13 3.78 17.20
N LEU A 256 1.35 3.22 18.39
CA LEU A 256 0.37 2.35 19.06
C LEU A 256 -1.00 2.98 19.29
N ASP A 257 -1.06 4.26 19.58
CA ASP A 257 -2.34 4.93 19.82
C ASP A 257 -3.15 5.09 18.52
N ARG A 258 -2.46 5.30 17.40
CA ARG A 258 -3.11 5.28 16.09
C ARG A 258 -3.62 3.89 15.76
N VAL A 259 -2.81 2.88 15.99
CA VAL A 259 -3.20 1.48 15.83
C VAL A 259 -4.42 1.15 16.70
N ARG A 260 -4.44 1.56 17.97
CA ARG A 260 -5.60 1.38 18.87
C ARG A 260 -6.86 2.09 18.37
N SER A 261 -6.73 3.35 17.93
CA SER A 261 -7.88 4.11 17.40
C SER A 261 -8.46 3.45 16.16
N LEU A 262 -7.62 2.81 15.36
CA LEU A 262 -8.03 2.04 14.21
C LEU A 262 -8.75 0.74 14.60
N LEU A 263 -8.34 0.08 15.69
CA LEU A 263 -9.01 -1.11 16.22
C LEU A 263 -10.50 -0.88 16.53
N SER A 264 -10.82 0.26 17.11
CA SER A 264 -12.21 0.58 17.47
C SER A 264 -13.11 0.83 16.25
N VAL A 265 -12.53 1.18 15.13
CA VAL A 265 -13.24 1.64 13.93
C VAL A 265 -13.48 0.51 12.92
N ALA A 266 -12.57 -0.46 12.84
CA ALA A 266 -12.56 -1.42 11.73
C ALA A 266 -13.63 -2.53 11.80
N ASN A 267 -14.14 -2.85 13.00
CA ASN A 267 -15.25 -3.80 13.13
C ASN A 267 -16.57 -3.28 12.49
N GLY A 268 -16.56 -2.07 12.00
CA GLY A 268 -17.72 -1.44 11.37
C GLY A 268 -17.57 -1.07 9.90
N PHE A 269 -16.41 -1.35 9.26
CA PHE A 269 -16.23 -1.06 7.83
C PHE A 269 -16.80 -2.16 6.95
N ASP A 270 -17.81 -1.83 6.16
CA ASP A 270 -18.27 -2.69 5.07
C ASP A 270 -17.41 -2.43 3.82
N ILE A 271 -17.09 -3.50 3.08
CA ILE A 271 -16.40 -3.41 1.78
C ILE A 271 -17.24 -2.57 0.79
N ALA A 272 -18.57 -2.59 0.91
CA ALA A 272 -19.47 -1.78 0.11
C ALA A 272 -19.25 -0.26 0.30
N ASN A 273 -18.66 0.16 1.42
CA ASN A 273 -18.34 1.56 1.71
C ASN A 273 -16.91 1.95 1.28
N VAL A 274 -16.24 1.12 0.48
CA VAL A 274 -14.91 1.40 -0.03
C VAL A 274 -14.98 1.95 -1.45
N LYS A 275 -14.63 3.23 -1.60
CA LYS A 275 -14.46 3.84 -2.91
C LYS A 275 -13.08 3.52 -3.47
N GLN A 276 -13.04 2.97 -4.68
CA GLN A 276 -11.81 2.61 -5.37
C GLN A 276 -11.59 3.55 -6.55
N VAL A 277 -10.42 4.18 -6.62
CA VAL A 277 -10.00 5.04 -7.74
C VAL A 277 -8.64 4.55 -8.24
N VAL A 278 -8.51 4.38 -9.54
CA VAL A 278 -7.24 4.11 -10.21
C VAL A 278 -6.98 5.25 -11.20
N LEU A 279 -5.79 5.85 -11.12
CA LEU A 279 -5.41 6.95 -12.03
C LEU A 279 -4.97 6.38 -13.38
N TYR A 280 -5.93 5.96 -14.19
CA TYR A 280 -5.68 5.31 -15.49
C TYR A 280 -5.76 6.28 -16.69
N ALA A 281 -5.18 5.86 -17.81
CA ALA A 281 -5.29 6.53 -19.10
C ALA A 281 -6.63 6.17 -19.80
N PRO A 282 -7.23 7.08 -20.59
CA PRO A 282 -6.77 8.45 -20.86
C PRO A 282 -7.28 9.50 -19.87
N THR A 283 -8.08 9.12 -18.89
CA THR A 283 -8.78 10.08 -18.02
C THR A 283 -7.84 10.88 -17.13
N PHE A 284 -6.95 10.21 -16.40
CA PHE A 284 -6.07 10.84 -15.41
C PHE A 284 -4.62 10.95 -15.88
N THR A 285 -4.26 10.13 -16.86
CA THR A 285 -2.89 10.02 -17.34
C THR A 285 -2.86 9.74 -18.85
N TYR A 286 -1.70 9.88 -19.47
CA TYR A 286 -1.49 9.54 -20.88
C TYR A 286 -0.07 9.08 -21.15
N TYR A 287 0.12 8.31 -22.22
CA TYR A 287 1.41 7.93 -22.74
C TYR A 287 1.90 9.01 -23.73
N PRO A 288 3.10 9.59 -23.55
CA PRO A 288 3.57 10.66 -24.44
C PRO A 288 3.92 10.20 -25.86
N GLY A 289 3.98 8.87 -26.11
CA GLY A 289 4.37 8.32 -27.40
C GLY A 289 5.88 8.32 -27.66
N TYR A 290 6.69 8.73 -26.70
CA TYR A 290 8.17 8.74 -26.74
C TYR A 290 8.74 8.41 -25.35
N TYR A 291 10.02 8.03 -25.32
CA TYR A 291 10.74 7.77 -24.09
C TYR A 291 11.25 9.08 -23.46
N ILE A 292 11.13 9.20 -22.15
CA ILE A 292 11.74 10.29 -21.38
C ILE A 292 12.92 9.70 -20.60
N SER A 293 14.11 10.27 -20.78
CA SER A 293 15.34 9.73 -20.16
C SER A 293 15.54 8.23 -20.43
N GLY A 294 15.19 7.78 -21.65
CA GLY A 294 15.31 6.37 -22.05
C GLY A 294 14.28 5.43 -21.42
N GLN A 295 13.26 5.96 -20.74
CA GLN A 295 12.23 5.17 -20.04
C GLN A 295 10.84 5.36 -20.65
N SER A 296 10.06 4.28 -20.72
CA SER A 296 8.62 4.39 -20.97
C SER A 296 7.97 4.96 -19.72
N VAL A 297 7.22 6.04 -19.86
CA VAL A 297 6.61 6.79 -18.76
C VAL A 297 5.15 7.09 -19.01
N VAL A 298 4.45 7.46 -17.96
CA VAL A 298 3.07 7.95 -17.98
C VAL A 298 3.08 9.39 -17.51
N LEU A 299 2.41 10.28 -18.23
CA LEU A 299 2.30 11.69 -17.86
C LEU A 299 0.94 12.02 -17.23
N PRO A 300 0.88 12.93 -16.25
CA PRO A 300 -0.33 13.27 -15.53
C PRO A 300 -1.23 14.26 -16.27
N HIS A 301 -2.54 14.06 -16.20
CA HIS A 301 -3.56 15.08 -16.44
C HIS A 301 -3.87 15.78 -15.11
N TRP A 302 -3.05 16.73 -14.70
CA TRP A 302 -3.14 17.37 -13.38
C TRP A 302 -4.52 17.94 -13.04
N PRO A 303 -5.25 18.62 -13.94
CA PRO A 303 -6.60 19.11 -13.59
C PRO A 303 -7.52 18.00 -13.10
N GLN A 304 -7.53 16.85 -13.76
CA GLN A 304 -8.37 15.70 -13.41
C GLN A 304 -7.89 15.01 -12.12
N ILE A 305 -6.58 14.84 -11.97
CA ILE A 305 -5.97 14.28 -10.75
C ILE A 305 -6.29 15.17 -9.55
N LEU A 306 -6.04 16.48 -9.64
CA LEU A 306 -6.29 17.40 -8.53
C LEU A 306 -7.79 17.56 -8.21
N ALA A 307 -8.67 17.40 -9.19
CA ALA A 307 -10.10 17.38 -8.92
C ALA A 307 -10.48 16.16 -8.07
N VAL A 308 -9.97 14.97 -8.39
CA VAL A 308 -10.30 13.76 -7.64
C VAL A 308 -9.61 13.73 -6.26
N THR A 309 -8.38 14.27 -6.14
CA THR A 309 -7.70 14.32 -4.83
C THR A 309 -8.40 15.29 -3.89
N ARG A 310 -8.72 16.51 -4.33
CA ARG A 310 -9.47 17.49 -3.52
C ARG A 310 -10.84 17.00 -3.08
N ALA A 311 -11.53 16.23 -3.92
CA ALA A 311 -12.84 15.68 -3.60
C ALA A 311 -12.81 14.53 -2.57
N ASN A 312 -11.68 13.84 -2.41
CA ASN A 312 -11.59 12.61 -1.62
C ASN A 312 -10.52 12.65 -0.52
N PHE A 313 -9.61 13.61 -0.56
CA PHE A 313 -8.48 13.76 0.38
C PHE A 313 -8.35 15.23 0.80
N PRO A 314 -9.41 15.84 1.40
CA PRO A 314 -9.41 17.25 1.81
C PRO A 314 -8.38 17.55 2.89
#